data_f755f31e4e24bc5e893f8e9d8ffe27cd
#
_entry.id   f755f31e4e24bc5e893f8e9d8ffe27cd
#
_cell.length_a   1.000
_cell.length_b   1.000
_cell.length_c   1.000
_cell.angle_alpha   90.00
_cell.angle_beta   90.00
_cell.angle_gamma   90.00
#
_symmetry.space_group_name_H-M   'P 1'
#
loop_
_entity.id
_entity.type
_entity.pdbx_description
1 polymer ?
#
loop_
_entity_poly.entity_id
_entity_poly.type
_entity_poly.pdbx_seq_one_letter_code
_entity_poly.pdbx_strand_id
1 'polypeptide(L)'
;MTLNPEQGKEEREQEVLAEKMAALKASMDTETIAQNIELCSELHKRQAAADTAEALETIPLLERSDIRREVEVTETVLKQLGTNDILYVPAFTNKIAYLNWYFDLTGIDKDLLPYCYLLSDVLGKFNTDKYTYQELATASNKYTGGVSFQMHAYSAADDANDYTIKFTVQAKALTANLDKLFDILQAVALGSKIDDAKRLQEILDEVKTDWDSSFFSRGQIVACTRLASYFSTAARVNEQDQFSYYEFLKELSADFAGRAEDTLEN
;
A
#
# COMPACT_ATOMS: atom_id res chain seq x y z
N MET A 1 -1.05 19.06 -14.37
CA MET A 1 -1.97 18.32 -15.26
C MET A 1 -3.22 18.08 -14.44
N THR A 2 -4.39 18.52 -14.92
CA THR A 2 -5.65 18.35 -14.20
C THR A 2 -6.43 17.24 -14.88
N LEU A 3 -6.82 16.22 -14.12
CA LEU A 3 -7.68 15.13 -14.58
C LEU A 3 -9.10 15.46 -14.10
N ASN A 4 -10.02 15.66 -15.03
CA ASN A 4 -11.43 15.83 -14.70
C ASN A 4 -12.19 14.57 -15.08
N PRO A 5 -13.12 14.08 -14.24
CA PRO A 5 -13.98 12.97 -14.59
C PRO A 5 -14.92 13.39 -15.74
N GLU A 6 -15.12 12.51 -16.69
CA GLU A 6 -15.98 12.72 -17.83
C GLU A 6 -16.93 11.53 -17.99
N GLN A 7 -18.22 11.78 -17.73
CA GLN A 7 -19.23 10.74 -17.84
C GLN A 7 -19.46 10.36 -19.32
N GLY A 8 -19.56 9.05 -19.60
CA GLY A 8 -19.78 8.52 -20.96
C GLY A 8 -18.54 8.60 -21.87
N LYS A 9 -17.34 8.84 -21.31
CA LYS A 9 -16.09 8.86 -22.08
C LYS A 9 -15.77 7.50 -22.65
N GLU A 10 -15.90 6.46 -21.87
CA GLU A 10 -15.59 5.09 -22.27
C GLU A 10 -16.47 4.63 -23.43
N GLU A 11 -17.76 4.89 -23.34
CA GLU A 11 -18.72 4.55 -24.40
C GLU A 11 -18.37 5.27 -25.71
N ARG A 12 -18.04 6.57 -25.65
CA ARG A 12 -17.61 7.32 -26.85
C ARG A 12 -16.31 6.81 -27.43
N GLU A 13 -15.33 6.44 -26.58
CA GLU A 13 -14.06 5.87 -27.04
C GLU A 13 -14.29 4.51 -27.72
N GLN A 14 -15.20 3.69 -27.21
CA GLN A 14 -15.60 2.43 -27.82
C GLN A 14 -16.30 2.62 -29.17
N GLU A 15 -17.21 3.60 -29.27
CA GLU A 15 -17.85 3.95 -30.55
C GLU A 15 -16.83 4.40 -31.60
N VAL A 16 -15.91 5.31 -31.24
CA VAL A 16 -14.84 5.78 -32.12
C VAL A 16 -13.93 4.61 -32.54
N LEU A 17 -13.61 3.69 -31.63
CA LEU A 17 -12.84 2.51 -31.94
C LEU A 17 -13.58 1.60 -32.91
N ALA A 18 -14.88 1.35 -32.67
CA ALA A 18 -15.71 0.53 -33.55
C ALA A 18 -15.80 1.11 -34.97
N GLU A 19 -15.99 2.43 -35.10
CA GLU A 19 -15.97 3.11 -36.41
C GLU A 19 -14.62 2.96 -37.11
N LYS A 20 -13.51 3.16 -36.39
CA LYS A 20 -12.16 2.96 -36.96
C LYS A 20 -11.93 1.52 -37.42
N MET A 21 -12.37 0.55 -36.63
CA MET A 21 -12.24 -0.87 -36.99
C MET A 21 -13.11 -1.23 -38.18
N ALA A 22 -14.33 -0.69 -38.28
CA ALA A 22 -15.19 -0.87 -39.43
C ALA A 22 -14.59 -0.28 -40.71
N ALA A 23 -14.05 0.93 -40.63
CA ALA A 23 -13.37 1.59 -41.75
C ALA A 23 -12.12 0.81 -42.20
N LEU A 24 -11.31 0.35 -41.21
CA LEU A 24 -10.14 -0.48 -41.52
C LEU A 24 -10.54 -1.78 -42.20
N LYS A 25 -11.56 -2.48 -41.74
CA LYS A 25 -12.10 -3.70 -42.33
C LYS A 25 -12.60 -3.43 -43.75
N ALA A 26 -13.27 -2.32 -43.98
CA ALA A 26 -13.77 -1.93 -45.30
C ALA A 26 -12.65 -1.62 -46.30
N SER A 27 -11.47 -1.21 -45.81
CA SER A 27 -10.28 -0.91 -46.64
C SER A 27 -9.43 -2.14 -46.96
N MET A 28 -9.68 -3.29 -46.32
CA MET A 28 -8.95 -4.51 -46.53
C MET A 28 -9.59 -5.33 -47.68
N ASP A 29 -8.75 -5.95 -48.51
CA ASP A 29 -9.22 -6.94 -49.47
C ASP A 29 -9.58 -8.26 -48.77
N THR A 30 -10.30 -9.11 -49.51
CA THR A 30 -10.78 -10.38 -49.00
C THR A 30 -9.65 -11.32 -48.59
N GLU A 31 -8.52 -11.25 -49.28
CA GLU A 31 -7.36 -12.09 -49.03
C GLU A 31 -6.68 -11.71 -47.72
N THR A 32 -6.46 -10.41 -47.49
CA THR A 32 -5.91 -9.87 -46.23
C THR A 32 -6.81 -10.18 -45.01
N ILE A 33 -8.13 -10.12 -45.17
CA ILE A 33 -9.09 -10.51 -44.10
C ILE A 33 -8.95 -12.01 -43.81
N ALA A 34 -8.88 -12.88 -44.84
CA ALA A 34 -8.72 -14.32 -44.65
C ALA A 34 -7.39 -14.67 -43.93
N GLN A 35 -6.29 -14.05 -44.34
CA GLN A 35 -4.99 -14.19 -43.68
C GLN A 35 -5.01 -13.78 -42.21
N ASN A 36 -5.65 -12.66 -41.88
CA ASN A 36 -5.78 -12.21 -40.49
C ASN A 36 -6.62 -13.19 -39.66
N ILE A 37 -7.72 -13.72 -40.21
CA ILE A 37 -8.55 -14.74 -39.53
C ILE A 37 -7.72 -16.01 -39.24
N GLU A 38 -6.96 -16.48 -40.22
CA GLU A 38 -6.10 -17.65 -40.08
C GLU A 38 -5.02 -17.41 -39.01
N LEU A 39 -4.32 -16.27 -39.07
CA LEU A 39 -3.29 -15.88 -38.09
C LEU A 39 -3.85 -15.82 -36.66
N CYS A 40 -5.02 -15.21 -36.49
CA CYS A 40 -5.71 -15.16 -35.20
C CYS A 40 -6.10 -16.54 -34.70
N SER A 41 -6.61 -17.40 -35.62
CA SER A 41 -6.97 -18.78 -35.28
C SER A 41 -5.75 -19.60 -34.84
N GLU A 42 -4.63 -19.46 -35.54
CA GLU A 42 -3.38 -20.11 -35.17
C GLU A 42 -2.83 -19.60 -33.85
N LEU A 43 -2.90 -18.26 -33.59
CA LEU A 43 -2.51 -17.68 -32.33
C LEU A 43 -3.35 -18.25 -31.17
N HIS A 44 -4.65 -18.31 -31.33
CA HIS A 44 -5.54 -18.90 -30.31
C HIS A 44 -5.24 -20.36 -30.05
N LYS A 45 -5.01 -21.16 -31.13
CA LYS A 45 -4.62 -22.57 -30.99
C LYS A 45 -3.31 -22.72 -30.21
N ARG A 46 -2.30 -21.86 -30.53
CA ARG A 46 -1.01 -21.88 -29.85
C ARG A 46 -1.12 -21.47 -28.38
N GLN A 47 -1.95 -20.45 -28.05
CA GLN A 47 -2.20 -20.03 -26.70
C GLN A 47 -2.94 -21.06 -25.84
N ALA A 48 -3.83 -21.84 -26.47
CA ALA A 48 -4.60 -22.90 -25.83
C ALA A 48 -3.87 -24.26 -25.77
N ALA A 49 -2.81 -24.44 -26.57
CA ALA A 49 -2.05 -25.69 -26.59
C ALA A 49 -1.28 -25.87 -25.28
N ALA A 50 -1.35 -27.05 -24.69
CA ALA A 50 -0.47 -27.40 -23.58
C ALA A 50 0.97 -27.57 -24.11
N ASP A 51 1.93 -27.16 -23.27
CA ASP A 51 3.34 -27.36 -23.57
C ASP A 51 3.67 -28.86 -23.68
N THR A 52 4.59 -29.20 -24.60
CA THR A 52 5.05 -30.57 -24.73
C THR A 52 5.88 -31.00 -23.53
N ALA A 53 5.92 -32.32 -23.27
CA ALA A 53 6.75 -32.86 -22.18
C ALA A 53 8.22 -32.45 -22.33
N GLU A 54 8.74 -32.42 -23.55
CA GLU A 54 10.11 -31.98 -23.84
C GLU A 54 10.33 -30.51 -23.54
N ALA A 55 9.34 -29.65 -23.81
CA ALA A 55 9.42 -28.24 -23.46
C ALA A 55 9.37 -28.02 -21.91
N LEU A 56 8.53 -28.81 -21.21
CA LEU A 56 8.45 -28.77 -19.75
C LEU A 56 9.74 -29.27 -19.09
N GLU A 57 10.39 -30.28 -19.68
CA GLU A 57 11.69 -30.77 -19.18
C GLU A 57 12.83 -29.75 -19.30
N THR A 58 12.70 -28.72 -20.13
CA THR A 58 13.69 -27.65 -20.23
C THR A 58 13.62 -26.65 -19.07
N ILE A 59 12.53 -26.66 -18.32
CA ILE A 59 12.36 -25.77 -17.16
C ILE A 59 13.18 -26.33 -16.00
N PRO A 60 14.18 -25.58 -15.47
CA PRO A 60 14.97 -26.05 -14.33
C PRO A 60 14.07 -26.19 -13.12
N LEU A 61 13.97 -27.39 -12.59
CA LEU A 61 13.27 -27.68 -11.33
C LEU A 61 14.25 -27.58 -10.18
N LEU A 62 13.77 -27.01 -9.06
CA LEU A 62 14.54 -27.01 -7.82
C LEU A 62 14.66 -28.42 -7.27
N GLU A 63 15.90 -28.84 -7.01
CA GLU A 63 16.20 -30.07 -6.32
C GLU A 63 16.34 -29.82 -4.81
N ARG A 64 16.24 -30.89 -4.02
CA ARG A 64 16.42 -30.77 -2.55
C ARG A 64 17.81 -30.25 -2.18
N SER A 65 18.81 -30.47 -3.03
CA SER A 65 20.18 -29.97 -2.89
C SER A 65 20.29 -28.45 -3.05
N ASP A 66 19.36 -27.81 -3.78
CA ASP A 66 19.35 -26.38 -4.02
C ASP A 66 18.80 -25.59 -2.80
N ILE A 67 18.13 -26.32 -1.89
CA ILE A 67 17.62 -25.71 -0.66
C ILE A 67 18.79 -25.52 0.32
N ARG A 68 19.10 -24.26 0.60
CA ARG A 68 20.10 -23.92 1.62
C ARG A 68 19.65 -24.46 2.98
N ARG A 69 20.55 -25.13 3.68
CA ARG A 69 20.28 -25.69 5.03
C ARG A 69 20.37 -24.62 6.12
N GLU A 70 21.07 -23.55 5.85
CA GLU A 70 21.30 -22.45 6.77
C GLU A 70 20.52 -21.24 6.34
N VAL A 71 19.88 -20.59 7.31
CA VAL A 71 19.22 -19.30 7.09
C VAL A 71 20.26 -18.21 6.95
N GLU A 72 20.16 -17.40 5.93
CA GLU A 72 21.02 -16.22 5.78
C GLU A 72 20.67 -15.22 6.89
N VAL A 73 21.57 -15.05 7.84
CA VAL A 73 21.42 -14.10 8.94
C VAL A 73 21.91 -12.75 8.47
N THR A 74 21.01 -11.78 8.43
CA THR A 74 21.37 -10.40 8.13
C THR A 74 22.08 -9.79 9.34
N GLU A 75 23.32 -9.36 9.16
CA GLU A 75 24.06 -8.66 10.20
C GLU A 75 23.34 -7.39 10.61
N THR A 76 23.14 -7.23 11.91
CA THR A 76 22.51 -6.03 12.48
C THR A 76 23.43 -5.45 13.54
N VAL A 77 23.77 -4.18 13.40
CA VAL A 77 24.67 -3.47 14.33
C VAL A 77 23.85 -2.48 15.15
N LEU A 78 23.83 -2.65 16.46
CA LEU A 78 23.23 -1.69 17.37
C LEU A 78 24.16 -0.46 17.50
N LYS A 79 23.62 0.72 17.19
CA LYS A 79 24.28 2.01 17.37
C LYS A 79 23.41 2.89 18.26
N GLN A 80 23.99 3.89 18.89
CA GLN A 80 23.27 4.89 19.67
C GLN A 80 23.46 6.30 19.09
N LEU A 81 22.37 7.05 19.06
CA LEU A 81 22.34 8.46 18.70
C LEU A 81 21.58 9.23 19.79
N GLY A 82 22.33 9.84 20.70
CA GLY A 82 21.75 10.41 21.92
C GLY A 82 21.15 9.31 22.80
N THR A 83 19.86 9.41 23.09
CA THR A 83 19.10 8.40 23.86
C THR A 83 18.41 7.33 22.99
N ASN A 84 18.52 7.44 21.67
CA ASN A 84 17.83 6.53 20.75
C ASN A 84 18.76 5.42 20.27
N ASP A 85 18.25 4.21 20.26
CA ASP A 85 18.89 3.06 19.66
C ASP A 85 18.62 3.01 18.15
N ILE A 86 19.67 2.76 17.37
CA ILE A 86 19.61 2.60 15.93
C ILE A 86 20.04 1.19 15.57
N LEU A 87 19.17 0.42 14.96
CA LEU A 87 19.49 -0.85 14.33
C LEU A 87 19.99 -0.59 12.92
N TYR A 88 21.29 -0.65 12.73
CA TYR A 88 21.91 -0.46 11.43
C TYR A 88 22.14 -1.80 10.74
N VAL A 89 21.61 -1.94 9.53
CA VAL A 89 21.75 -3.13 8.70
C VAL A 89 22.65 -2.79 7.52
N PRO A 90 23.94 -3.24 7.52
CA PRO A 90 24.86 -3.01 6.42
C PRO A 90 24.52 -3.94 5.25
N ALA A 91 23.71 -3.48 4.30
CA ALA A 91 23.35 -4.22 3.11
C ALA A 91 23.65 -3.41 1.85
N PHE A 92 23.97 -4.12 0.75
CA PHE A 92 24.12 -3.47 -0.55
C PHE A 92 22.73 -3.13 -1.11
N THR A 93 22.39 -1.84 -1.13
CA THR A 93 21.07 -1.33 -1.52
C THR A 93 21.11 -0.46 -2.77
N ASN A 94 22.19 -0.51 -3.54
CA ASN A 94 22.39 0.28 -4.76
C ASN A 94 22.07 1.78 -4.57
N LYS A 95 22.65 2.38 -3.52
CA LYS A 95 22.49 3.79 -3.13
C LYS A 95 21.07 4.18 -2.68
N ILE A 96 20.23 3.24 -2.27
CA ILE A 96 18.95 3.51 -1.65
C ILE A 96 19.09 3.32 -0.15
N ALA A 97 18.74 4.34 0.62
CA ALA A 97 18.61 4.23 2.06
C ALA A 97 17.16 3.87 2.41
N TYR A 98 17.02 2.91 3.30
CA TYR A 98 15.74 2.52 3.90
C TYR A 98 15.74 2.96 5.35
N LEU A 99 14.67 3.60 5.77
CA LEU A 99 14.49 4.13 7.12
C LEU A 99 13.18 3.63 7.69
N ASN A 100 13.24 3.08 8.92
CA ASN A 100 12.07 2.76 9.71
C ASN A 100 12.20 3.45 11.06
N TRP A 101 11.23 4.29 11.42
CA TRP A 101 11.10 4.86 12.77
C TRP A 101 9.97 4.16 13.50
N TYR A 102 10.26 3.74 14.71
CA TYR A 102 9.32 3.03 15.57
C TYR A 102 8.99 3.87 16.78
N PHE A 103 7.73 4.24 16.91
CA PHE A 103 7.18 4.93 18.09
C PHE A 103 6.41 3.92 18.92
N ASP A 104 6.71 3.85 20.20
CA ASP A 104 6.07 2.91 21.11
C ASP A 104 4.67 3.40 21.48
N LEU A 105 3.67 2.59 21.17
CA LEU A 105 2.29 2.79 21.58
C LEU A 105 1.81 1.71 22.56
N THR A 106 2.74 0.94 23.15
CA THR A 106 2.40 -0.09 24.13
C THR A 106 1.76 0.59 25.35
N GLY A 107 0.52 0.20 25.67
CA GLY A 107 -0.24 0.82 26.76
C GLY A 107 -1.18 1.96 26.36
N ILE A 108 -1.29 2.27 25.06
CA ILE A 108 -2.33 3.16 24.57
C ILE A 108 -3.72 2.62 24.90
N ASP A 109 -4.68 3.52 25.13
CA ASP A 109 -6.06 3.12 25.33
C ASP A 109 -6.60 2.40 24.08
N LYS A 110 -7.28 1.29 24.31
CA LYS A 110 -7.82 0.47 23.21
C LYS A 110 -8.85 1.20 22.37
N ASP A 111 -9.56 2.15 22.96
CA ASP A 111 -10.58 2.95 22.29
C ASP A 111 -9.95 3.96 21.30
N LEU A 112 -8.65 4.25 21.45
CA LEU A 112 -7.88 5.10 20.55
C LEU A 112 -7.21 4.32 19.39
N LEU A 113 -7.18 3.00 19.43
CA LEU A 113 -6.55 2.19 18.38
C LEU A 113 -7.11 2.48 16.98
N PRO A 114 -8.44 2.58 16.77
CA PRO A 114 -8.97 2.92 15.45
C PRO A 114 -8.50 4.29 14.94
N TYR A 115 -8.33 5.26 15.83
CA TYR A 115 -7.82 6.59 15.48
C TYR A 115 -6.32 6.55 15.15
N CYS A 116 -5.54 5.65 15.74
CA CYS A 116 -4.14 5.45 15.34
C CYS A 116 -4.04 4.87 13.92
N TYR A 117 -4.95 4.00 13.51
CA TYR A 117 -5.04 3.55 12.11
C TYR A 117 -5.47 4.69 11.19
N LEU A 118 -6.47 5.47 11.61
CA LEU A 118 -6.87 6.66 10.86
C LEU A 118 -5.71 7.66 10.72
N LEU A 119 -4.93 7.87 11.79
CA LEU A 119 -3.74 8.71 11.73
C LEU A 119 -2.75 8.22 10.66
N SER A 120 -2.58 6.90 10.50
CA SER A 120 -1.70 6.36 9.47
C SER A 120 -2.19 6.65 8.04
N ASP A 121 -3.51 6.78 7.85
CA ASP A 121 -4.10 7.13 6.56
C ASP A 121 -4.09 8.64 6.27
N VAL A 122 -4.09 9.50 7.29
CA VAL A 122 -4.17 10.95 7.12
C VAL A 122 -2.80 11.64 7.10
N LEU A 123 -1.77 11.07 7.75
CA LEU A 123 -0.43 11.65 7.73
C LEU A 123 0.13 11.78 6.32
N GLY A 124 0.66 12.96 6.02
CA GLY A 124 1.16 13.28 4.67
C GLY A 124 0.08 13.74 3.67
N LYS A 125 -1.20 13.73 4.06
CA LYS A 125 -2.33 14.16 3.22
C LYS A 125 -2.92 15.51 3.64
N PHE A 126 -2.39 16.15 4.69
CA PHE A 126 -2.77 17.47 5.16
C PHE A 126 -1.70 18.53 4.85
N ASN A 127 -2.09 19.79 4.94
CA ASN A 127 -1.13 20.90 4.91
C ASN A 127 -0.18 20.80 6.11
N THR A 128 1.02 21.27 5.92
CA THR A 128 2.02 21.42 7.00
C THR A 128 2.39 22.89 7.14
N ASP A 129 3.20 23.22 8.13
CA ASP A 129 3.76 24.58 8.25
C ASP A 129 4.61 24.97 7.03
N LYS A 130 5.17 24.01 6.31
CA LYS A 130 6.13 24.22 5.22
C LYS A 130 5.53 24.00 3.82
N TYR A 131 4.57 23.10 3.69
CA TYR A 131 4.01 22.67 2.41
C TYR A 131 2.49 22.64 2.46
N THR A 132 1.84 23.00 1.36
CA THR A 132 0.49 22.51 1.09
C THR A 132 0.52 21.00 0.86
N TYR A 133 -0.60 20.30 1.03
CA TYR A 133 -0.65 18.85 0.82
C TYR A 133 -0.28 18.44 -0.63
N GLN A 134 -0.58 19.28 -1.63
CA GLN A 134 -0.18 19.04 -3.02
C GLN A 134 1.33 19.21 -3.24
N GLU A 135 1.94 20.23 -2.62
CA GLU A 135 3.39 20.42 -2.66
C GLU A 135 4.11 19.31 -1.92
N LEU A 136 3.57 18.87 -0.78
CA LEU A 136 4.09 17.75 0.00
C LEU A 136 4.06 16.45 -0.81
N ALA A 137 2.94 16.13 -1.46
CA ALA A 137 2.81 14.98 -2.34
C ALA A 137 3.81 15.06 -3.52
N THR A 138 3.96 16.23 -4.12
CA THR A 138 4.92 16.47 -5.21
C THR A 138 6.35 16.29 -4.74
N ALA A 139 6.70 16.83 -3.57
CA ALA A 139 8.04 16.70 -2.99
C ALA A 139 8.34 15.24 -2.63
N SER A 140 7.38 14.54 -2.01
CA SER A 140 7.50 13.12 -1.68
C SER A 140 7.76 12.27 -2.93
N ASN A 141 6.96 12.43 -3.97
CA ASN A 141 7.12 11.69 -5.23
C ASN A 141 8.43 12.01 -5.96
N LYS A 142 8.94 13.25 -5.84
CA LYS A 142 10.16 13.69 -6.51
C LYS A 142 11.43 13.22 -5.82
N TYR A 143 11.46 13.24 -4.48
CA TYR A 143 12.70 13.07 -3.71
C TYR A 143 12.78 11.77 -2.94
N THR A 144 11.66 11.02 -2.83
CA THR A 144 11.61 9.76 -2.10
C THR A 144 11.15 8.61 -2.99
N GLY A 145 11.37 7.40 -2.54
CA GLY A 145 10.79 6.19 -3.13
C GLY A 145 9.50 5.76 -2.42
N GLY A 146 8.94 6.64 -1.60
CA GLY A 146 7.74 6.47 -0.81
C GLY A 146 7.97 6.73 0.68
N VAL A 147 6.94 7.26 1.32
CA VAL A 147 6.79 7.39 2.76
C VAL A 147 5.47 6.76 3.12
N SER A 148 5.44 5.89 4.11
CA SER A 148 4.24 5.24 4.60
C SER A 148 4.21 5.24 6.13
N PHE A 149 3.01 5.23 6.67
CA PHE A 149 2.73 5.21 8.09
C PHE A 149 1.90 3.98 8.38
N GLN A 150 2.24 3.24 9.43
CA GLN A 150 1.57 1.99 9.77
C GLN A 150 1.59 1.79 11.27
N MET A 151 0.55 1.19 11.82
CA MET A 151 0.57 0.68 13.18
C MET A 151 0.59 -0.84 13.14
N HIS A 152 1.44 -1.46 13.95
CA HIS A 152 1.52 -2.91 14.02
C HIS A 152 1.88 -3.40 15.42
N ALA A 153 1.29 -4.52 15.82
CA ALA A 153 1.66 -5.22 17.05
C ALA A 153 2.56 -6.40 16.72
N TYR A 154 3.66 -6.51 17.45
CA TYR A 154 4.66 -7.55 17.31
C TYR A 154 4.64 -8.44 18.56
N SER A 155 4.52 -9.75 18.39
CA SER A 155 4.68 -10.72 19.47
C SER A 155 6.16 -10.95 19.76
N ALA A 156 6.49 -11.21 21.03
CA ALA A 156 7.79 -11.76 21.35
C ALA A 156 7.96 -13.16 20.74
N ALA A 157 9.21 -13.54 20.45
CA ALA A 157 9.49 -14.81 19.79
C ALA A 157 9.21 -16.03 20.68
N ASP A 158 9.30 -15.87 21.97
CA ASP A 158 9.21 -16.92 23.01
C ASP A 158 7.91 -16.86 23.83
N ASP A 159 7.16 -15.76 23.76
CA ASP A 159 5.87 -15.63 24.44
C ASP A 159 4.83 -14.93 23.53
N ALA A 160 3.80 -15.67 23.15
CA ALA A 160 2.70 -15.15 22.32
C ALA A 160 1.82 -14.11 23.04
N ASN A 161 1.91 -14.01 24.38
CA ASN A 161 1.17 -13.03 25.17
C ASN A 161 1.98 -11.75 25.41
N ASP A 162 3.29 -11.81 25.25
CA ASP A 162 4.15 -10.64 25.28
C ASP A 162 4.16 -9.96 23.90
N TYR A 163 3.79 -8.70 23.84
CA TYR A 163 3.67 -7.95 22.59
C TYR A 163 3.97 -6.47 22.79
N THR A 164 4.39 -5.84 21.73
CA THR A 164 4.56 -4.39 21.66
C THR A 164 3.76 -3.83 20.50
N ILE A 165 3.18 -2.63 20.68
CA ILE A 165 2.51 -1.90 19.62
C ILE A 165 3.44 -0.80 19.16
N LYS A 166 3.68 -0.72 17.86
CA LYS A 166 4.53 0.30 17.25
C LYS A 166 3.78 1.04 16.15
N PHE A 167 3.80 2.36 16.23
CA PHE A 167 3.53 3.20 15.07
C PHE A 167 4.83 3.36 14.31
N THR A 168 4.82 3.01 13.04
CA THR A 168 6.03 2.92 12.22
C THR A 168 5.94 3.89 11.06
N VAL A 169 6.96 4.73 10.91
CA VAL A 169 7.18 5.55 9.73
C VAL A 169 8.21 4.87 8.87
N GLN A 170 7.82 4.42 7.69
CA GLN A 170 8.71 3.78 6.74
C GLN A 170 9.00 4.72 5.59
N ALA A 171 10.27 4.88 5.24
CA ALA A 171 10.66 5.73 4.14
C ALA A 171 11.88 5.17 3.42
N LYS A 172 11.98 5.48 2.13
CA LYS A 172 13.17 5.15 1.34
C LYS A 172 13.50 6.31 0.40
N ALA A 173 14.77 6.55 0.17
CA ALA A 173 15.25 7.53 -0.80
C ALA A 173 16.63 7.17 -1.32
N LEU A 174 16.99 7.75 -2.46
CA LEU A 174 18.40 7.74 -2.85
C LEU A 174 19.24 8.45 -1.77
N THR A 175 20.42 7.95 -1.50
CA THR A 175 21.34 8.55 -0.49
C THR A 175 21.62 10.03 -0.76
N ALA A 176 21.61 10.45 -2.02
CA ALA A 176 21.76 11.86 -2.42
C ALA A 176 20.57 12.75 -2.03
N ASN A 177 19.40 12.16 -1.72
CA ASN A 177 18.17 12.87 -1.37
C ASN A 177 17.81 12.75 0.12
N LEU A 178 18.70 12.21 0.97
CA LEU A 178 18.39 12.01 2.39
C LEU A 178 18.01 13.31 3.11
N ASP A 179 18.68 14.43 2.83
CA ASP A 179 18.33 15.72 3.42
C ASP A 179 16.87 16.11 3.09
N LYS A 180 16.45 15.85 1.84
CA LYS A 180 15.08 16.10 1.40
C LYS A 180 14.07 15.16 2.04
N LEU A 181 14.46 13.88 2.21
CA LEU A 181 13.64 12.92 2.92
C LEU A 181 13.41 13.38 4.37
N PHE A 182 14.47 13.76 5.10
CA PHE A 182 14.34 14.24 6.48
C PHE A 182 13.53 15.53 6.57
N ASP A 183 13.71 16.46 5.64
CA ASP A 183 12.89 17.68 5.53
C ASP A 183 11.38 17.36 5.41
N ILE A 184 11.03 16.38 4.58
CA ILE A 184 9.64 15.94 4.38
C ILE A 184 9.12 15.26 5.65
N LEU A 185 9.87 14.32 6.21
CA LEU A 185 9.47 13.60 7.43
C LEU A 185 9.27 14.55 8.61
N GLN A 186 10.16 15.54 8.78
CA GLN A 186 10.03 16.56 9.81
C GLN A 186 8.77 17.42 9.59
N ALA A 187 8.51 17.84 8.34
CA ALA A 187 7.32 18.64 8.04
C ALA A 187 6.04 17.86 8.34
N VAL A 188 6.00 16.55 8.06
CA VAL A 188 4.84 15.71 8.36
C VAL A 188 4.72 15.46 9.88
N ALA A 189 5.79 15.03 10.53
CA ALA A 189 5.73 14.63 11.94
C ALA A 189 5.49 15.78 12.92
N LEU A 190 6.01 16.98 12.63
CA LEU A 190 5.99 18.10 13.54
C LEU A 190 5.13 19.29 13.07
N GLY A 191 4.78 19.31 11.78
CA GLY A 191 4.13 20.46 11.16
C GLY A 191 2.78 20.17 10.51
N SER A 192 2.27 18.94 10.58
CA SER A 192 0.95 18.61 10.01
C SER A 192 -0.16 19.38 10.72
N LYS A 193 -1.06 19.99 9.93
CA LYS A 193 -2.22 20.75 10.40
C LYS A 193 -3.48 19.93 10.16
N ILE A 194 -3.78 19.03 11.10
CA ILE A 194 -4.95 18.16 11.02
C ILE A 194 -6.13 18.92 11.68
N ASP A 195 -6.54 20.03 11.04
CA ASP A 195 -7.57 20.96 11.53
C ASP A 195 -8.68 21.25 10.50
N ASP A 196 -8.56 20.68 9.30
CA ASP A 196 -9.54 20.84 8.21
C ASP A 196 -10.49 19.64 8.16
N ALA A 197 -11.67 19.80 8.76
CA ALA A 197 -12.71 18.77 8.80
C ALA A 197 -13.17 18.33 7.37
N LYS A 198 -13.24 19.28 6.43
CA LYS A 198 -13.60 18.94 5.05
C LYS A 198 -12.54 18.06 4.40
N ARG A 199 -11.27 18.37 4.61
CA ARG A 199 -10.18 17.56 4.09
C ARG A 199 -10.15 16.19 4.75
N LEU A 200 -10.41 16.09 6.04
CA LEU A 200 -10.53 14.81 6.73
C LEU A 200 -11.65 13.96 6.15
N GLN A 201 -12.82 14.55 5.89
CA GLN A 201 -13.92 13.84 5.25
C GLN A 201 -13.56 13.31 3.86
N GLU A 202 -12.88 14.12 3.02
CA GLU A 202 -12.42 13.68 1.70
C GLU A 202 -11.51 12.45 1.80
N ILE A 203 -10.60 12.44 2.79
CA ILE A 203 -9.68 11.30 3.02
C ILE A 203 -10.46 10.08 3.54
N LEU A 204 -11.39 10.27 4.47
CA LEU A 204 -12.24 9.18 4.97
C LEU A 204 -13.04 8.52 3.85
N ASP A 205 -13.65 9.32 2.95
CA ASP A 205 -14.42 8.81 1.82
C ASP A 205 -13.52 8.07 0.82
N GLU A 206 -12.29 8.54 0.59
CA GLU A 206 -11.28 7.86 -0.22
C GLU A 206 -10.93 6.49 0.39
N VAL A 207 -10.52 6.46 1.65
CA VAL A 207 -10.11 5.22 2.35
C VAL A 207 -11.26 4.23 2.43
N LYS A 208 -12.47 4.71 2.75
CA LYS A 208 -13.68 3.87 2.77
C LYS A 208 -13.97 3.27 1.40
N THR A 209 -13.85 4.05 0.32
CA THR A 209 -14.07 3.59 -1.05
C THR A 209 -13.05 2.51 -1.44
N ASP A 210 -11.80 2.67 -1.05
CA ASP A 210 -10.77 1.65 -1.27
C ASP A 210 -11.09 0.35 -0.53
N TRP A 211 -11.59 0.44 0.70
CA TRP A 211 -12.08 -0.73 1.44
C TRP A 211 -13.30 -1.36 0.78
N ASP A 212 -14.31 -0.59 0.38
CA ASP A 212 -15.51 -1.07 -0.31
C ASP A 212 -15.15 -1.86 -1.58
N SER A 213 -14.20 -1.36 -2.36
CA SER A 213 -13.77 -1.97 -3.62
C SER A 213 -12.90 -3.22 -3.43
N SER A 214 -12.06 -3.24 -2.38
CA SER A 214 -11.07 -4.30 -2.15
C SER A 214 -11.53 -5.39 -1.19
N PHE A 215 -12.59 -5.17 -0.42
CA PHE A 215 -13.01 -6.04 0.67
C PHE A 215 -13.22 -7.50 0.24
N PHE A 216 -13.94 -7.71 -0.86
CA PHE A 216 -14.21 -9.08 -1.35
C PHE A 216 -12.95 -9.76 -1.91
N SER A 217 -12.10 -9.02 -2.58
CA SER A 217 -10.84 -9.58 -3.10
C SER A 217 -9.85 -9.93 -1.98
N ARG A 218 -9.96 -9.26 -0.82
CA ARG A 218 -9.15 -9.48 0.38
C ARG A 218 -9.80 -10.42 1.40
N GLY A 219 -10.98 -10.96 1.11
CA GLY A 219 -11.78 -11.75 2.07
C GLY A 219 -11.02 -12.88 2.74
N GLN A 220 -10.12 -13.57 2.03
CA GLN A 220 -9.26 -14.60 2.62
C GLN A 220 -8.33 -14.02 3.70
N ILE A 221 -7.70 -12.87 3.43
CA ILE A 221 -6.77 -12.23 4.38
C ILE A 221 -7.55 -11.78 5.62
N VAL A 222 -8.69 -11.13 5.44
CA VAL A 222 -9.58 -10.69 6.52
C VAL A 222 -10.00 -11.87 7.40
N ALA A 223 -10.43 -12.99 6.80
CA ALA A 223 -10.83 -14.18 7.52
C ALA A 223 -9.68 -14.81 8.30
N CYS A 224 -8.49 -14.94 7.70
CA CYS A 224 -7.30 -15.47 8.35
C CYS A 224 -6.84 -14.60 9.54
N THR A 225 -6.82 -13.27 9.34
CA THR A 225 -6.44 -12.32 10.40
C THR A 225 -7.45 -12.37 11.55
N ARG A 226 -8.75 -12.42 11.23
CA ARG A 226 -9.80 -12.59 12.23
C ARG A 226 -9.64 -13.89 13.01
N LEU A 227 -9.36 -15.00 12.33
CA LEU A 227 -9.11 -16.29 12.99
C LEU A 227 -7.88 -16.22 13.92
N ALA A 228 -6.77 -15.62 13.45
CA ALA A 228 -5.55 -15.48 14.24
C ALA A 228 -5.78 -14.65 15.52
N SER A 229 -6.70 -13.68 15.48
CA SER A 229 -7.02 -12.82 16.63
C SER A 229 -7.58 -13.56 17.85
N TYR A 230 -8.04 -14.79 17.68
CA TYR A 230 -8.49 -15.64 18.80
C TYR A 230 -7.34 -16.32 19.53
N PHE A 231 -6.14 -16.37 18.96
CA PHE A 231 -5.00 -17.13 19.48
C PHE A 231 -3.84 -16.26 19.97
N SER A 232 -3.81 -14.97 19.60
CA SER A 232 -2.71 -14.08 19.97
C SER A 232 -3.22 -12.66 20.23
N THR A 233 -2.70 -12.03 21.30
CA THR A 233 -3.05 -10.63 21.62
C THR A 233 -2.52 -9.66 20.55
N ALA A 234 -1.32 -9.88 20.04
CA ALA A 234 -0.79 -9.07 18.94
C ALA A 234 -1.65 -9.22 17.67
N ALA A 235 -2.08 -10.45 17.35
CA ALA A 235 -2.98 -10.66 16.21
C ALA A 235 -4.34 -10.00 16.42
N ARG A 236 -4.83 -9.90 17.68
CA ARG A 236 -6.06 -9.16 17.98
C ARG A 236 -5.91 -7.65 17.74
N VAL A 237 -4.76 -7.06 18.07
CA VAL A 237 -4.47 -5.68 17.76
C VAL A 237 -4.37 -5.49 16.26
N ASN A 238 -3.65 -6.35 15.56
CA ASN A 238 -3.49 -6.26 14.11
C ASN A 238 -4.79 -6.50 13.33
N GLU A 239 -5.75 -7.23 13.89
CA GLU A 239 -7.07 -7.39 13.29
C GLU A 239 -7.87 -6.09 13.28
N GLN A 240 -7.59 -5.18 14.21
CA GLN A 240 -8.21 -3.85 14.22
C GLN A 240 -7.92 -3.05 12.95
N ASP A 241 -6.82 -3.33 12.23
CA ASP A 241 -6.51 -2.77 10.90
C ASP A 241 -7.23 -3.46 9.74
N GLN A 242 -8.17 -4.35 10.02
CA GLN A 242 -8.89 -5.12 9.00
C GLN A 242 -10.40 -4.84 9.06
N PHE A 243 -11.18 -5.84 9.36
CA PHE A 243 -12.63 -5.72 9.39
C PHE A 243 -13.13 -4.72 10.43
N SER A 244 -12.52 -4.70 11.61
CA SER A 244 -12.90 -3.77 12.68
C SER A 244 -12.65 -2.31 12.28
N TYR A 245 -11.54 -2.03 11.57
CA TYR A 245 -11.27 -0.69 11.04
C TYR A 245 -12.27 -0.29 9.96
N TYR A 246 -12.60 -1.19 9.06
CA TYR A 246 -13.60 -0.94 8.03
C TYR A 246 -14.98 -0.60 8.64
N GLU A 247 -15.40 -1.30 9.69
CA GLU A 247 -16.63 -0.96 10.40
C GLU A 247 -16.55 0.41 11.06
N PHE A 248 -15.44 0.72 11.72
CA PHE A 248 -15.19 2.05 12.30
C PHE A 248 -15.27 3.15 11.23
N LEU A 249 -14.64 2.97 10.06
CA LEU A 249 -14.71 3.94 8.96
C LEU A 249 -16.14 4.15 8.45
N LYS A 250 -16.93 3.08 8.35
CA LYS A 250 -18.35 3.18 7.94
C LYS A 250 -19.17 3.97 8.94
N GLU A 251 -19.02 3.69 10.21
CA GLU A 251 -19.72 4.39 11.29
C GLU A 251 -19.30 5.87 11.35
N LEU A 252 -18.01 6.14 11.26
CA LEU A 252 -17.46 7.49 11.28
C LEU A 252 -17.93 8.30 10.06
N SER A 253 -17.86 7.72 8.86
CA SER A 253 -18.30 8.38 7.62
C SER A 253 -19.80 8.65 7.61
N ALA A 254 -20.62 7.77 8.21
CA ALA A 254 -22.09 7.94 8.25
C ALA A 254 -22.54 9.12 9.12
N ASP A 255 -21.78 9.47 10.17
CA ASP A 255 -22.11 10.56 11.11
C ASP A 255 -20.93 11.51 11.31
N PHE A 256 -20.16 11.73 10.26
CA PHE A 256 -18.95 12.56 10.37
C PHE A 256 -19.24 14.00 10.78
N ALA A 257 -20.34 14.58 10.30
CA ALA A 257 -20.69 15.96 10.63
C ALA A 257 -20.94 16.18 12.14
N GLY A 258 -21.47 15.15 12.84
CA GLY A 258 -21.67 15.18 14.29
C GLY A 258 -20.44 14.84 15.11
N ARG A 259 -19.43 14.22 14.51
CA ARG A 259 -18.24 13.68 15.19
C ARG A 259 -16.93 14.34 14.76
N ALA A 260 -16.99 15.34 13.87
CA ALA A 260 -15.80 15.93 13.27
C ALA A 260 -14.86 16.57 14.31
N GLU A 261 -15.40 17.31 15.29
CA GLU A 261 -14.61 17.93 16.37
C GLU A 261 -13.94 16.85 17.23
N ASP A 262 -14.69 15.88 17.73
CA ASP A 262 -14.16 14.77 18.54
C ASP A 262 -13.09 13.97 17.77
N THR A 263 -13.28 13.79 16.45
CA THR A 263 -12.33 13.05 15.62
C THR A 263 -11.02 13.81 15.43
N LEU A 264 -11.08 15.13 15.35
CA LEU A 264 -9.88 15.98 15.22
C LEU A 264 -9.13 16.13 16.54
N GLU A 265 -9.81 15.95 17.69
CA GLU A 265 -9.21 16.02 19.02
C GLU A 265 -8.55 14.70 19.48
N ASN A 266 -9.01 13.54 18.98
CA ASN A 266 -8.46 12.20 19.28
C ASN A 266 -7.25 11.87 18.43
#